data_94d091b193a8e74de4dd9bdd6bc6424c
#
_entry.id   94d091b193a8e74de4dd9bdd6bc6424c
#
_cell.length_a   1.000
_cell.length_b   1.000
_cell.length_c   1.000
_cell.angle_alpha   90.00
_cell.angle_beta   90.00
_cell.angle_gamma   90.00
#
_symmetry.space_group_name_H-M   'P 1'
#
loop_
_entity.id
_entity.type
_entity.pdbx_description
1 polymer ?
#
loop_
_entity_poly.entity_id
_entity_poly.type
_entity_poly.pdbx_seq_one_letter_code
_entity_poly.pdbx_strand_id
1 'polypeptide(L)'
;MKGEELLTRMKELGIAATLRTLQRYETAGLLPPAERGWGERGFGRYAVYSPQAAAEFYASYSLVHRYLWKVRFEDVGAVRDVALKLERSIWSRDELQTFISQNDDKMAAVWYWLVNKARVEDCQPADARIGLTYALQKDGSMRRMLTGPNAVSLIR
;
A
#
# COMPACT_ATOMS: atom_id res chain seq x y z
N MET A 1 -6.24 -10.85 -11.81
CA MET A 1 -6.35 -11.81 -10.67
C MET A 1 -7.80 -11.87 -10.21
N LYS A 2 -8.36 -13.04 -10.13
CA LYS A 2 -9.72 -13.22 -9.57
C LYS A 2 -9.71 -13.07 -8.04
N GLY A 3 -10.88 -12.79 -7.45
CA GLY A 3 -10.97 -12.62 -6.00
C GLY A 3 -10.49 -13.83 -5.19
N GLU A 4 -10.77 -15.03 -5.66
CA GLU A 4 -10.31 -16.27 -5.02
C GLU A 4 -8.79 -16.46 -5.08
N GLU A 5 -8.16 -16.07 -6.20
CA GLU A 5 -6.70 -16.09 -6.35
C GLU A 5 -6.06 -15.07 -5.41
N LEU A 6 -6.67 -13.89 -5.28
CA LEU A 6 -6.22 -12.87 -4.33
C LEU A 6 -6.31 -13.38 -2.89
N LEU A 7 -7.40 -14.02 -2.52
CA LEU A 7 -7.56 -14.60 -1.17
C LEU A 7 -6.55 -15.73 -0.90
N THR A 8 -6.26 -16.56 -1.90
CA THR A 8 -5.23 -17.59 -1.81
C THR A 8 -3.86 -16.95 -1.56
N ARG A 9 -3.53 -15.90 -2.31
CA ARG A 9 -2.29 -15.15 -2.11
C ARG A 9 -2.21 -14.53 -0.72
N MET A 10 -3.32 -13.97 -0.23
CA MET A 10 -3.37 -13.41 1.13
C MET A 10 -3.15 -14.49 2.20
N LYS A 11 -3.70 -15.67 2.01
CA LYS A 11 -3.49 -16.81 2.92
C LYS A 11 -2.01 -17.22 2.97
N GLU A 12 -1.33 -17.26 1.84
CA GLU A 12 0.12 -17.50 1.76
C GLU A 12 0.93 -16.45 2.54
N LEU A 13 0.42 -15.23 2.60
CA LEU A 13 1.01 -14.12 3.36
C LEU A 13 0.58 -14.08 4.84
N GLY A 14 -0.13 -15.11 5.30
CA GLY A 14 -0.57 -15.23 6.68
C GLY A 14 -1.85 -14.45 7.03
N ILE A 15 -2.63 -14.04 6.03
CA ILE A 15 -3.88 -13.32 6.22
C ILE A 15 -5.06 -14.21 5.83
N ALA A 16 -5.90 -14.54 6.82
CA ALA A 16 -7.16 -15.20 6.59
C ALA A 16 -8.25 -14.15 6.29
N ALA A 17 -8.65 -14.06 5.04
CA ALA A 17 -9.69 -13.14 4.59
C ALA A 17 -10.78 -13.88 3.80
N THR A 18 -11.94 -13.29 3.71
CA THR A 18 -13.07 -13.76 2.92
C THR A 18 -13.39 -12.80 1.77
N LEU A 19 -14.22 -13.23 0.82
CA LEU A 19 -14.72 -12.33 -0.24
C LEU A 19 -15.44 -11.11 0.36
N ARG A 20 -16.14 -11.29 1.46
CA ARG A 20 -16.78 -10.17 2.16
C ARG A 20 -15.77 -9.18 2.73
N THR A 21 -14.67 -9.67 3.29
CA THR A 21 -13.56 -8.83 3.76
C THR A 21 -12.97 -8.05 2.60
N LEU A 22 -12.72 -8.73 1.48
CA LEU A 22 -12.17 -8.12 0.28
C LEU A 22 -13.07 -6.98 -0.25
N GLN A 23 -14.37 -7.24 -0.36
CA GLN A 23 -15.36 -6.23 -0.78
C GLN A 23 -15.43 -5.03 0.19
N ARG A 24 -15.37 -5.30 1.49
CA ARG A 24 -15.35 -4.24 2.51
C ARG A 24 -14.13 -3.34 2.36
N TYR A 25 -12.95 -3.92 2.16
CA TYR A 25 -11.71 -3.18 1.94
C TYR A 25 -11.73 -2.39 0.64
N GLU A 26 -12.25 -2.97 -0.42
CA GLU A 26 -12.42 -2.29 -1.70
C GLU A 26 -13.37 -1.08 -1.59
N THR A 27 -14.54 -1.26 -0.97
CA THR A 27 -15.51 -0.20 -0.76
C THR A 27 -14.96 0.94 0.09
N ALA A 28 -14.11 0.62 1.06
CA ALA A 28 -13.44 1.61 1.91
C ALA A 28 -12.20 2.27 1.24
N GLY A 29 -11.85 1.89 0.02
CA GLY A 29 -10.71 2.46 -0.69
C GLY A 29 -9.35 1.98 -0.18
N LEU A 30 -9.28 0.79 0.39
CA LEU A 30 -8.05 0.23 0.98
C LEU A 30 -7.25 -0.64 0.01
N LEU A 31 -7.77 -0.91 -1.16
CA LEU A 31 -7.11 -1.58 -2.26
C LEU A 31 -7.70 -1.09 -3.59
N PRO A 32 -7.03 -1.35 -4.72
CA PRO A 32 -7.56 -0.92 -6.02
C PRO A 32 -8.92 -1.56 -6.29
N PRO A 33 -9.87 -0.83 -6.87
CA PRO A 33 -11.16 -1.39 -7.25
C PRO A 33 -10.98 -2.49 -8.31
N ALA A 34 -11.77 -3.54 -8.19
CA ALA A 34 -11.81 -4.58 -9.21
C ALA A 34 -12.49 -4.08 -10.48
N GLU A 35 -11.96 -4.48 -11.62
CA GLU A 35 -12.67 -4.37 -12.88
C GLU A 35 -13.81 -5.41 -12.90
N ARG A 36 -15.02 -4.95 -13.16
CA ARG A 36 -16.21 -5.78 -13.19
C ARG A 36 -16.83 -5.78 -14.56
N GLY A 37 -17.32 -6.94 -14.98
CA GLY A 37 -18.00 -7.09 -16.24
C GLY A 37 -18.92 -8.31 -16.24
N TRP A 38 -19.54 -8.54 -17.39
CA TRP A 38 -20.34 -9.72 -17.65
C TRP A 38 -19.50 -10.72 -18.44
N GLY A 39 -19.49 -11.97 -18.03
CA GLY A 39 -18.87 -13.04 -18.79
C GLY A 39 -19.56 -13.24 -20.14
N GLU A 40 -18.80 -13.68 -21.14
CA GLU A 40 -19.38 -14.03 -22.44
C GLU A 40 -20.44 -15.12 -22.29
N ARG A 41 -21.52 -15.00 -23.08
CA ARG A 41 -22.61 -15.99 -23.16
C ARG A 41 -23.33 -16.33 -21.83
N GLY A 42 -23.51 -15.35 -20.94
CA GLY A 42 -24.33 -15.57 -19.75
C GLY A 42 -23.60 -16.24 -18.57
N PHE A 43 -22.29 -16.34 -18.60
CA PHE A 43 -21.47 -16.83 -17.50
C PHE A 43 -21.26 -15.80 -16.37
N GLY A 44 -22.34 -15.16 -15.92
CA GLY A 44 -22.34 -14.37 -14.71
C GLY A 44 -21.44 -13.13 -14.70
N ARG A 45 -21.42 -12.43 -13.57
CA ARG A 45 -20.53 -11.28 -13.32
C ARG A 45 -19.13 -11.76 -12.91
N TYR A 46 -18.12 -11.10 -13.41
CA TYR A 46 -16.76 -11.33 -12.95
C TYR A 46 -16.16 -10.07 -12.29
N ALA A 47 -15.21 -10.28 -11.42
CA ALA A 47 -14.39 -9.23 -10.82
C ALA A 47 -12.91 -9.61 -10.96
N VAL A 48 -12.12 -8.73 -11.53
CA VAL A 48 -10.67 -8.92 -11.74
C VAL A 48 -9.92 -7.81 -11.02
N TYR A 49 -9.06 -8.19 -10.12
CA TYR A 49 -8.19 -7.28 -9.39
C TYR A 49 -6.86 -7.05 -10.11
N SER A 50 -6.30 -5.86 -9.95
CA SER A 50 -4.98 -5.54 -10.48
C SER A 50 -3.88 -6.37 -9.80
N PRO A 51 -2.69 -6.52 -10.42
CA PRO A 51 -1.56 -7.22 -9.80
C PRO A 51 -1.09 -6.57 -8.47
N GLN A 52 -1.33 -5.28 -8.29
CA GLN A 52 -0.97 -4.54 -7.08
C GLN A 52 -1.93 -4.78 -5.91
N ALA A 53 -3.11 -5.35 -6.17
CA ALA A 53 -4.14 -5.51 -5.15
C ALA A 53 -3.67 -6.35 -3.95
N ALA A 54 -2.87 -7.40 -4.17
CA ALA A 54 -2.34 -8.22 -3.09
C ALA A 54 -1.41 -7.43 -2.16
N ALA A 55 -0.49 -6.65 -2.73
CA ALA A 55 0.44 -5.84 -1.97
C ALA A 55 -0.27 -4.73 -1.20
N GLU A 56 -1.21 -4.04 -1.83
CA GLU A 56 -1.97 -2.97 -1.19
C GLU A 56 -2.94 -3.51 -0.12
N PHE A 57 -3.58 -4.65 -0.36
CA PHE A 57 -4.41 -5.30 0.65
C PHE A 57 -3.60 -5.72 1.88
N TYR A 58 -2.44 -6.33 1.66
CA TYR A 58 -1.53 -6.70 2.73
C TYR A 58 -1.09 -5.49 3.56
N ALA A 59 -0.71 -4.39 2.90
CA ALA A 59 -0.31 -3.16 3.56
C ALA A 59 -1.45 -2.55 4.39
N SER A 60 -2.64 -2.47 3.82
CA SER A 60 -3.82 -1.93 4.49
C SER A 60 -4.27 -2.81 5.66
N TYR A 61 -4.27 -4.12 5.48
CA TYR A 61 -4.58 -5.07 6.55
C TYR A 61 -3.58 -4.96 7.70
N SER A 62 -2.30 -4.86 7.38
CA SER A 62 -1.23 -4.72 8.37
C SER A 62 -1.38 -3.41 9.16
N LEU A 63 -1.77 -2.33 8.51
CA LEU A 63 -2.03 -1.05 9.17
C LEU A 63 -3.21 -1.12 10.13
N VAL A 64 -4.27 -1.83 9.76
CA VAL A 64 -5.47 -2.01 10.61
C VAL A 64 -5.19 -2.91 11.82
N HIS A 65 -4.46 -4.01 11.62
CA HIS A 65 -4.38 -5.11 12.60
C HIS A 65 -3.04 -5.27 13.30
N ARG A 66 -1.94 -4.76 12.72
CA ARG A 66 -0.58 -5.05 13.21
C ARG A 66 0.22 -3.79 13.59
N TYR A 67 -0.32 -2.62 13.29
CA TYR A 67 0.34 -1.36 13.59
C TYR A 67 0.24 -1.01 15.07
N LEU A 68 1.35 -0.53 15.67
CA LEU A 68 1.42 -0.22 17.11
C LEU A 68 0.52 0.95 17.52
N TRP A 69 0.39 1.95 16.66
CA TRP A 69 -0.49 3.09 16.89
C TRP A 69 -1.80 2.88 16.16
N LYS A 70 -2.87 2.95 16.89
CA LYS A 70 -4.19 2.64 16.38
C LYS A 70 -4.61 3.60 15.27
N VAL A 71 -4.71 3.10 14.05
CA VAL A 71 -5.33 3.79 12.92
C VAL A 71 -6.72 3.20 12.73
N ARG A 72 -7.71 4.07 12.71
CA ARG A 72 -9.09 3.63 12.47
C ARG A 72 -9.25 3.14 11.04
N PHE A 73 -10.07 2.14 10.84
CA PHE A 73 -10.36 1.58 9.51
C PHE A 73 -10.75 2.66 8.49
N GLU A 74 -11.55 3.65 8.92
CA GLU A 74 -12.00 4.76 8.08
C GLU A 74 -10.86 5.69 7.62
N ASP A 75 -9.77 5.75 8.37
CA ASP A 75 -8.64 6.61 8.08
C ASP A 75 -7.57 5.96 7.19
N VAL A 76 -7.62 4.64 7.02
CA VAL A 76 -6.62 3.90 6.23
C VAL A 76 -6.67 4.28 4.75
N GLY A 77 -7.85 4.57 4.22
CA GLY A 77 -7.99 5.05 2.84
C GLY A 77 -7.21 6.33 2.57
N ALA A 78 -7.26 7.29 3.49
CA ALA A 78 -6.48 8.53 3.39
C ALA A 78 -4.98 8.28 3.48
N VAL A 79 -4.54 7.36 4.33
CA VAL A 79 -3.13 6.94 4.41
C VAL A 79 -2.67 6.31 3.10
N ARG A 80 -3.46 5.42 2.53
CA ARG A 80 -3.18 4.80 1.22
C ARG A 80 -3.05 5.85 0.13
N ASP A 81 -3.95 6.81 0.06
CA ASP A 81 -3.92 7.86 -0.97
C ASP A 81 -2.64 8.70 -0.88
N VAL A 82 -2.23 9.10 0.31
CA VAL A 82 -0.96 9.81 0.54
C VAL A 82 0.22 8.94 0.15
N ALA A 83 0.22 7.67 0.55
CA ALA A 83 1.28 6.71 0.25
C ALA A 83 1.46 6.50 -1.27
N LEU A 84 0.36 6.31 -2.00
CA LEU A 84 0.40 6.12 -3.45
C LEU A 84 0.86 7.38 -4.18
N LYS A 85 0.44 8.56 -3.73
CA LYS A 85 0.91 9.82 -4.29
C LYS A 85 2.40 9.99 -4.08
N LEU A 86 2.89 9.67 -2.89
CA LEU A 86 4.31 9.71 -2.56
C LEU A 86 5.13 8.76 -3.43
N GLU A 87 4.65 7.54 -3.63
CA GLU A 87 5.32 6.51 -4.43
C GLU A 87 5.35 6.82 -5.93
N ARG A 88 4.26 7.36 -6.45
CA ARG A 88 4.07 7.56 -7.90
C ARG A 88 4.64 8.86 -8.42
N SER A 89 4.82 9.85 -7.58
CA SER A 89 5.29 11.17 -7.98
C SER A 89 6.80 11.25 -7.98
N ILE A 90 7.37 12.05 -8.89
CA ILE A 90 8.76 12.43 -8.88
C ILE A 90 8.86 13.75 -8.14
N TRP A 91 9.69 13.80 -7.10
CA TRP A 91 9.79 14.91 -6.19
C TRP A 91 11.14 15.61 -6.30
N SER A 92 11.13 16.94 -6.35
CA SER A 92 12.29 17.71 -5.92
C SER A 92 12.41 17.60 -4.38
N ARG A 93 13.57 17.93 -3.85
CA ARG A 93 13.80 17.90 -2.40
C ARG A 93 12.81 18.79 -1.65
N ASP A 94 12.60 20.01 -2.14
CA ASP A 94 11.72 20.99 -1.51
C ASP A 94 10.25 20.61 -1.61
N GLU A 95 9.82 20.11 -2.77
CA GLU A 95 8.45 19.59 -2.99
C GLU A 95 8.15 18.43 -2.04
N LEU A 96 9.09 17.50 -1.90
CA LEU A 96 8.94 16.36 -1.01
C LEU A 96 8.86 16.79 0.45
N GLN A 97 9.71 17.72 0.86
CA GLN A 97 9.74 18.24 2.23
C GLN A 97 8.42 18.96 2.56
N THR A 98 7.90 19.74 1.63
CA THR A 98 6.59 20.39 1.74
C THR A 98 5.46 19.36 1.85
N PHE A 99 5.47 18.35 0.99
CA PHE A 99 4.45 17.30 1.02
C PHE A 99 4.46 16.53 2.34
N ILE A 100 5.63 16.16 2.85
CA ILE A 100 5.78 15.49 4.14
C ILE A 100 5.26 16.38 5.27
N SER A 101 5.58 17.67 5.26
CA SER A 101 5.11 18.60 6.28
C SER A 101 3.59 18.77 6.26
N GLN A 102 2.98 18.79 5.09
CA GLN A 102 1.52 18.89 4.93
C GLN A 102 0.77 17.63 5.40
N ASN A 103 1.43 16.50 5.45
CA ASN A 103 0.85 15.21 5.84
C ASN A 103 1.53 14.62 7.09
N ASP A 104 2.15 15.45 7.90
CA ASP A 104 2.98 15.06 9.04
C ASP A 104 2.24 14.14 10.01
N ASP A 105 0.97 14.40 10.26
CA ASP A 105 0.08 13.60 11.11
C ASP A 105 -0.13 12.15 10.61
N LYS A 106 0.05 11.92 9.31
CA LYS A 106 -0.16 10.61 8.67
C LYS A 106 1.14 9.88 8.31
N MET A 107 2.28 10.58 8.37
CA MET A 107 3.50 10.07 7.76
C MET A 107 3.99 8.76 8.39
N ALA A 108 3.87 8.56 9.69
CA ALA A 108 4.24 7.30 10.33
C ALA A 108 3.45 6.12 9.77
N ALA A 109 2.13 6.28 9.64
CA ALA A 109 1.25 5.28 9.06
C ALA A 109 1.51 5.08 7.56
N VAL A 110 1.77 6.15 6.82
CA VAL A 110 2.14 6.12 5.39
C VAL A 110 3.39 5.26 5.16
N TRP A 111 4.42 5.45 5.98
CA TRP A 111 5.65 4.66 5.84
C TRP A 111 5.46 3.21 6.22
N TYR A 112 4.71 2.94 7.25
CA TYR A 112 4.37 1.57 7.64
C TYR A 112 3.62 0.87 6.50
N TRP A 113 2.67 1.54 5.88
CA TRP A 113 1.93 1.03 4.73
C TRP A 113 2.84 0.74 3.54
N LEU A 114 3.72 1.68 3.18
CA LEU A 114 4.66 1.53 2.07
C LEU A 114 5.67 0.40 2.29
N VAL A 115 6.20 0.26 3.50
CA VAL A 115 7.12 -0.84 3.85
C VAL A 115 6.43 -2.19 3.72
N ASN A 116 5.19 -2.32 4.19
CA ASN A 116 4.44 -3.57 4.07
C ASN A 116 4.05 -3.88 2.63
N LYS A 117 3.67 -2.87 1.84
CA LYS A 117 3.45 -3.02 0.41
C LYS A 117 4.70 -3.54 -0.29
N ALA A 118 5.85 -2.94 -0.04
CA ALA A 118 7.13 -3.34 -0.61
C ALA A 118 7.51 -4.77 -0.25
N ARG A 119 7.23 -5.24 0.95
CA ARG A 119 7.48 -6.62 1.37
C ARG A 119 6.80 -7.66 0.48
N VAL A 120 5.58 -7.39 0.06
CA VAL A 120 4.83 -8.28 -0.84
C VAL A 120 5.37 -8.20 -2.26
N GLU A 121 5.71 -7.00 -2.68
CA GLU A 121 6.26 -6.74 -4.01
C GLU A 121 7.70 -7.26 -4.16
N ASP A 122 8.51 -7.24 -3.11
CA ASP A 122 9.90 -7.73 -3.09
C ASP A 122 10.02 -9.26 -3.23
N CYS A 123 8.93 -9.98 -3.25
CA CYS A 123 8.90 -11.35 -3.76
C CYS A 123 9.15 -11.44 -5.27
N GLN A 124 9.35 -10.31 -5.94
CA GLN A 124 9.76 -10.16 -7.32
C GLN A 124 11.22 -9.67 -7.41
N PRO A 125 11.95 -9.88 -8.53
CA PRO A 125 13.36 -9.51 -8.64
C PRO A 125 13.65 -8.08 -8.18
N ALA A 126 14.66 -7.94 -7.33
CA ALA A 126 14.97 -6.73 -6.55
C ALA A 126 15.43 -5.51 -7.36
N ASP A 127 15.56 -5.61 -8.65
CA ASP A 127 16.22 -4.65 -9.53
C ASP A 127 15.37 -3.42 -9.87
N ALA A 128 14.10 -3.37 -9.48
CA ALA A 128 13.20 -2.28 -9.84
C ALA A 128 12.62 -1.50 -8.65
N ARG A 129 13.12 -1.71 -7.41
CA ARG A 129 12.39 -1.18 -6.26
C ARG A 129 13.20 -0.31 -5.33
N ILE A 130 12.55 0.74 -4.91
CA ILE A 130 13.05 1.70 -3.95
C ILE A 130 12.56 1.28 -2.58
N GLY A 131 13.49 0.89 -1.72
CA GLY A 131 13.21 0.77 -0.31
C GLY A 131 13.18 2.15 0.32
N LEU A 132 12.09 2.48 1.00
CA LEU A 132 12.02 3.64 1.87
C LEU A 132 12.15 3.16 3.30
N THR A 133 13.22 3.56 3.95
CA THR A 133 13.46 3.24 5.35
C THR A 133 13.29 4.50 6.20
N TYR A 134 12.59 4.37 7.30
CA TYR A 134 12.46 5.41 8.31
C TYR A 134 13.24 5.07 9.55
N ALA A 135 13.97 6.03 10.01
CA ALA A 135 14.58 6.00 11.34
C ALA A 135 13.92 7.07 12.20
N LEU A 136 13.33 6.64 13.31
CA LEU A 136 12.85 7.54 14.34
C LEU A 136 14.06 8.20 15.02
N GLN A 137 14.10 9.52 15.02
CA GLN A 137 15.14 10.27 15.73
C GLN A 137 14.83 10.37 17.23
N LYS A 138 15.85 10.67 18.03
CA LYS A 138 15.71 10.81 19.49
C LYS A 138 14.77 11.95 19.91
N ASP A 139 14.58 12.94 19.07
CA ASP A 139 13.65 14.06 19.29
C ASP A 139 12.20 13.76 18.86
N GLY A 140 11.92 12.53 18.42
CA GLY A 140 10.62 12.13 17.91
C GLY A 140 10.39 12.44 16.43
N SER A 141 11.30 13.11 15.75
CA SER A 141 11.23 13.32 14.30
C SER A 141 11.59 12.03 13.56
N MET A 142 11.09 11.88 12.34
CA MET A 142 11.40 10.74 11.47
C MET A 142 12.37 11.16 10.39
N ARG A 143 13.53 10.51 10.36
CA ARG A 143 14.50 10.67 9.29
C ARG A 143 14.23 9.66 8.19
N ARG A 144 14.09 10.16 6.99
CA ARG A 144 13.95 9.36 5.80
C ARG A 144 15.30 8.87 5.32
N MET A 145 15.39 7.57 5.03
CA MET A 145 16.50 6.96 4.31
C MET A 145 15.97 6.33 3.04
N LEU A 146 16.58 6.66 1.92
CA LEU A 146 16.32 6.01 0.65
C LEU A 146 17.29 4.84 0.51
N THR A 147 16.74 3.67 0.20
CA THR A 147 17.52 2.48 -0.07
C THR A 147 17.14 1.92 -1.44
N GLY A 148 18.09 1.33 -2.12
CA GLY A 148 17.87 0.69 -3.42
C GLY A 148 18.47 1.46 -4.60
N PRO A 149 18.59 0.80 -5.77
CA PRO A 149 19.31 1.35 -6.94
C PRO A 149 18.64 2.57 -7.56
N ASN A 150 17.33 2.72 -7.40
CA ASN A 150 16.54 3.83 -7.94
C ASN A 150 16.25 4.94 -6.92
N ALA A 151 16.94 4.94 -5.78
CA ALA A 151 16.73 5.93 -4.74
C ALA A 151 16.87 7.39 -5.22
N VAL A 152 17.77 7.63 -6.18
CA VAL A 152 18.03 8.95 -6.77
C VAL A 152 16.86 9.45 -7.62
N SER A 153 16.02 8.57 -8.16
CA SER A 153 14.88 8.97 -9.00
C SER A 153 13.70 9.57 -8.22
N LEU A 154 13.64 9.37 -6.91
CA LEU A 154 12.63 9.99 -6.04
C LEU A 154 12.97 11.41 -5.60
N ILE A 155 14.24 11.76 -5.61
CA ILE A 155 14.73 13.09 -5.22
C ILE A 155 15.54 13.65 -6.38
N ARG A 156 15.04 14.69 -6.96
CA ARG A 156 15.78 15.49 -7.96
C ARG A 156 16.65 16.53 -7.30
#